data_a199d12c33ee84bee298565cfa9a4340
#
_entry.id   a199d12c33ee84bee298565cfa9a4340
#
_cell.length_a   1.000
_cell.length_b   1.000
_cell.length_c   1.000
_cell.angle_alpha   90.00
_cell.angle_beta   90.00
_cell.angle_gamma   90.00
#
_symmetry.space_group_name_H-M   'P 1'
#
loop_
_entity.id
_entity.type
_entity.pdbx_description
1 polymer ?
#
loop_
_entity_poly.entity_id
_entity_poly.type
_entity_poly.pdbx_seq_one_letter_code
_entity_poly.pdbx_strand_id
1 'polypeptide(L)'
;VWGCFFFVFIIMTRVMVAERMEKRESDVMNAVDLVVPEVGNGVKNAIIQYMDNFAPSLQGDFQAFVNNIQERGYSFESAMYILADNLGIVFKDFAQKAIYYEAIGDKNMQDIFTDISETNRLRRQLRDENATQFAGLKTTFLVSTGMVVAYFIFLMVTDSFSRYFFLQSTIGKIILIFMILVIDRKSVV
;
A
#
# COMPACT_ATOMS: atom_id res chain seq x y z
N VAL A 1 27.41 17.25 -3.54
CA VAL A 1 26.34 17.27 -4.56
C VAL A 1 25.81 15.85 -4.82
N TRP A 2 26.66 14.84 -4.99
CA TRP A 2 26.24 13.45 -5.27
C TRP A 2 25.46 12.80 -4.11
N GLY A 3 25.80 13.10 -2.85
CA GLY A 3 25.09 12.56 -1.68
C GLY A 3 23.62 12.97 -1.59
N CYS A 4 23.29 14.22 -1.95
CA CYS A 4 21.90 14.69 -1.95
C CYS A 4 21.05 14.01 -3.04
N PHE A 5 21.63 13.75 -4.21
CA PHE A 5 20.94 13.02 -5.29
C PHE A 5 20.61 11.59 -4.89
N PHE A 6 21.55 10.91 -4.25
CA PHE A 6 21.35 9.52 -3.80
C PHE A 6 20.28 9.43 -2.71
N PHE A 7 20.25 10.41 -1.82
CA PHE A 7 19.27 10.49 -0.74
C PHE A 7 17.84 10.76 -1.25
N VAL A 8 17.68 11.73 -2.15
CA VAL A 8 16.39 12.01 -2.81
C VAL A 8 15.89 10.77 -3.59
N PHE A 9 16.78 10.06 -4.25
CA PHE A 9 16.44 8.85 -4.99
C PHE A 9 15.93 7.73 -4.06
N ILE A 10 16.55 7.53 -2.88
CA ILE A 10 16.10 6.54 -1.89
C ILE A 10 14.71 6.89 -1.35
N ILE A 11 14.46 8.17 -1.04
CA ILE A 11 13.15 8.60 -0.55
C ILE A 11 12.08 8.41 -1.62
N MET A 12 12.34 8.84 -2.86
CA MET A 12 11.40 8.66 -3.96
C MET A 12 11.07 7.19 -4.21
N THR A 13 12.06 6.29 -4.16
CA THR A 13 11.82 4.87 -4.35
C THR A 13 10.97 4.27 -3.22
N ARG A 14 11.20 4.67 -1.96
CA ARG A 14 10.38 4.22 -0.82
C ARG A 14 8.94 4.69 -0.91
N VAL A 15 8.71 5.96 -1.27
CA VAL A 15 7.36 6.51 -1.46
C VAL A 15 6.62 5.78 -2.58
N MET A 16 7.27 5.56 -3.73
CA MET A 16 6.65 4.83 -4.85
C MET A 16 6.33 3.36 -4.50
N VAL A 17 7.18 2.71 -3.70
CA VAL A 17 6.92 1.33 -3.27
C VAL A 17 5.73 1.30 -2.30
N ALA A 18 5.65 2.21 -1.35
CA ALA A 18 4.52 2.31 -0.41
C ALA A 18 3.20 2.56 -1.14
N GLU A 19 3.14 3.48 -2.09
CA GLU A 19 1.95 3.75 -2.91
C GLU A 19 1.52 2.53 -3.74
N ARG A 20 2.48 1.78 -4.30
CA ARG A 20 2.16 0.55 -5.06
C ARG A 20 1.60 -0.54 -4.16
N MET A 21 2.14 -0.70 -2.96
CA MET A 21 1.64 -1.68 -1.99
C MET A 21 0.22 -1.32 -1.53
N GLU A 22 -0.02 -0.06 -1.22
CA GLU A 22 -1.34 0.43 -0.81
C GLU A 22 -2.39 0.27 -1.92
N LYS A 23 -2.01 0.59 -3.17
CA LYS A 23 -2.87 0.37 -4.33
C LYS A 23 -3.20 -1.12 -4.52
N ARG A 24 -2.19 -2.00 -4.43
CA ARG A 24 -2.41 -3.44 -4.56
C ARG A 24 -3.34 -3.98 -3.47
N GLU A 25 -3.18 -3.53 -2.23
CA GLU A 25 -4.08 -3.88 -1.12
C GLU A 25 -5.53 -3.44 -1.39
N SER A 26 -5.72 -2.24 -1.93
CA SER A 26 -7.02 -1.74 -2.36
C SER A 26 -7.61 -2.59 -3.49
N ASP A 27 -6.79 -2.96 -4.48
CA ASP A 27 -7.20 -3.83 -5.59
C ASP A 27 -7.67 -5.20 -5.08
N VAL A 28 -6.96 -5.78 -4.09
CA VAL A 28 -7.33 -7.04 -3.43
C VAL A 28 -8.69 -6.92 -2.73
N MET A 29 -8.92 -5.85 -1.96
CA MET A 29 -10.22 -5.62 -1.32
C MET A 29 -11.35 -5.51 -2.34
N ASN A 30 -11.12 -4.84 -3.47
CA ASN A 30 -12.10 -4.74 -4.54
C ASN A 30 -12.39 -6.10 -5.19
N ALA A 31 -11.36 -6.92 -5.41
CA ALA A 31 -11.55 -8.26 -5.95
C ALA A 31 -12.38 -9.14 -5.01
N VAL A 32 -12.12 -9.10 -3.70
CA VAL A 32 -12.91 -9.82 -2.69
C VAL A 32 -14.36 -9.36 -2.70
N ASP A 33 -14.62 -8.04 -2.75
CA ASP A 33 -15.98 -7.50 -2.76
C ASP A 33 -16.78 -7.87 -4.01
N LEU A 34 -16.10 -8.11 -5.15
CA LEU A 34 -16.73 -8.63 -6.36
C LEU A 34 -17.10 -10.12 -6.25
N VAL A 35 -16.29 -10.89 -5.54
CA VAL A 35 -16.48 -12.35 -5.40
C VAL A 35 -17.51 -12.68 -4.33
N VAL A 36 -17.53 -11.96 -3.21
CA VAL A 36 -18.37 -12.26 -2.04
C VAL A 36 -19.86 -12.46 -2.36
N PRO A 37 -20.52 -11.62 -3.18
CA PRO A 37 -21.94 -11.81 -3.49
C PRO A 37 -22.25 -13.13 -4.21
N GLU A 38 -21.29 -13.68 -4.92
CA GLU A 38 -21.45 -14.85 -5.78
C GLU A 38 -20.94 -16.16 -5.17
N VAL A 39 -20.44 -16.11 -3.94
CA VAL A 39 -19.88 -17.26 -3.23
C VAL A 39 -20.91 -18.41 -3.10
N GLY A 40 -22.22 -18.09 -3.07
CA GLY A 40 -23.29 -19.07 -3.04
C GLY A 40 -23.28 -20.07 -4.20
N ASN A 41 -22.65 -19.74 -5.33
CA ASN A 41 -22.45 -20.61 -6.49
C ASN A 41 -21.12 -21.39 -6.42
N GLY A 42 -20.40 -21.31 -5.30
CA GLY A 42 -19.06 -21.86 -5.08
C GLY A 42 -17.96 -20.83 -5.31
N VAL A 43 -17.04 -20.76 -4.36
CA VAL A 43 -15.95 -19.75 -4.37
C VAL A 43 -15.10 -19.82 -5.63
N LYS A 44 -14.74 -21.03 -6.06
CA LYS A 44 -13.97 -21.26 -7.28
C LYS A 44 -14.68 -20.68 -8.51
N ASN A 45 -15.97 -20.94 -8.66
CA ASN A 45 -16.75 -20.47 -9.81
C ASN A 45 -16.89 -18.96 -9.79
N ALA A 46 -17.12 -18.36 -8.61
CA ALA A 46 -17.17 -16.90 -8.44
C ALA A 46 -15.85 -16.24 -8.84
N ILE A 47 -14.70 -16.79 -8.42
CA ILE A 47 -13.38 -16.27 -8.82
C ILE A 47 -13.19 -16.33 -10.34
N ILE A 48 -13.51 -17.47 -10.97
CA ILE A 48 -13.39 -17.64 -12.44
C ILE A 48 -14.28 -16.66 -13.19
N GLN A 49 -15.49 -16.46 -12.72
CA GLN A 49 -16.48 -15.57 -13.37
C GLN A 49 -16.04 -14.10 -13.37
N TYR A 50 -15.41 -13.65 -12.28
CA TYR A 50 -15.05 -12.25 -12.11
C TYR A 50 -13.57 -11.94 -12.38
N MET A 51 -12.76 -12.93 -12.74
CA MET A 51 -11.32 -12.77 -12.92
C MET A 51 -10.96 -11.69 -13.95
N ASP A 52 -11.72 -11.55 -15.02
CA ASP A 52 -11.51 -10.54 -16.06
C ASP A 52 -11.78 -9.10 -15.56
N ASN A 53 -12.58 -8.97 -14.50
CA ASN A 53 -12.92 -7.70 -13.88
C ASN A 53 -11.91 -7.27 -12.78
N PHE A 54 -10.97 -8.14 -12.42
CA PHE A 54 -9.96 -7.82 -11.43
C PHE A 54 -8.91 -6.85 -11.99
N ALA A 55 -8.30 -6.08 -11.11
CA ALA A 55 -7.23 -5.20 -11.49
C ALA A 55 -6.10 -5.98 -12.21
N PRO A 56 -5.48 -5.40 -13.25
CA PRO A 56 -4.42 -6.07 -14.01
C PRO A 56 -3.24 -6.55 -13.15
N SER A 57 -3.01 -5.89 -12.00
CA SER A 57 -2.00 -6.25 -11.00
C SER A 57 -2.25 -7.59 -10.33
N LEU A 58 -3.51 -8.10 -10.34
CA LEU A 58 -3.96 -9.31 -9.66
C LEU A 58 -4.27 -10.45 -10.62
N GLN A 59 -4.57 -10.16 -11.88
CA GLN A 59 -5.01 -11.17 -12.86
C GLN A 59 -4.04 -12.34 -12.96
N GLY A 60 -2.72 -12.07 -12.92
CA GLY A 60 -1.70 -13.13 -12.97
C GLY A 60 -1.76 -14.09 -11.77
N ASP A 61 -2.02 -13.57 -10.57
CA ASP A 61 -2.12 -14.39 -9.35
C ASP A 61 -3.39 -15.26 -9.38
N PHE A 62 -4.52 -14.69 -9.79
CA PHE A 62 -5.78 -15.45 -9.92
C PHE A 62 -5.74 -16.45 -11.07
N GLN A 63 -5.10 -16.13 -12.19
CA GLN A 63 -4.87 -17.09 -13.26
C GLN A 63 -4.01 -18.27 -12.81
N ALA A 64 -2.96 -17.99 -12.04
CA ALA A 64 -2.11 -19.03 -11.44
C ALA A 64 -2.91 -19.93 -10.49
N PHE A 65 -3.83 -19.37 -9.71
CA PHE A 65 -4.75 -20.11 -8.84
C PHE A 65 -5.62 -21.08 -9.65
N VAL A 66 -6.23 -20.59 -10.73
CA VAL A 66 -7.08 -21.41 -11.60
C VAL A 66 -6.27 -22.54 -12.24
N ASN A 67 -5.08 -22.21 -12.78
CA ASN A 67 -4.20 -23.20 -13.41
C ASN A 67 -3.69 -24.26 -12.40
N ASN A 68 -3.42 -23.87 -11.16
CA ASN A 68 -3.02 -24.81 -10.11
C ASN A 68 -4.10 -25.87 -9.84
N ILE A 69 -5.37 -25.48 -9.87
CA ILE A 69 -6.49 -26.40 -9.66
C ILE A 69 -6.77 -27.24 -10.93
N GLN A 70 -6.85 -26.58 -12.10
CA GLN A 70 -7.32 -27.23 -13.33
C GLN A 70 -6.24 -28.08 -14.01
N GLU A 71 -5.00 -27.56 -14.06
CA GLU A 71 -3.92 -28.20 -14.82
C GLU A 71 -2.96 -29.01 -13.93
N ARG A 72 -2.68 -28.51 -12.70
CA ARG A 72 -1.71 -29.14 -11.80
C ARG A 72 -2.36 -30.08 -10.78
N GLY A 73 -3.69 -30.11 -10.70
CA GLY A 73 -4.41 -31.00 -9.80
C GLY A 73 -4.26 -30.66 -8.32
N TYR A 74 -3.93 -29.41 -7.97
CA TYR A 74 -3.87 -29.01 -6.57
C TYR A 74 -5.29 -29.00 -5.98
N SER A 75 -5.38 -29.34 -4.69
CA SER A 75 -6.64 -29.14 -3.97
C SER A 75 -6.98 -27.66 -3.91
N PHE A 76 -8.29 -27.35 -3.81
CA PHE A 76 -8.77 -25.98 -3.63
C PHE A 76 -8.07 -25.29 -2.46
N GLU A 77 -7.95 -25.99 -1.33
CA GLU A 77 -7.29 -25.51 -0.14
C GLU A 77 -5.83 -25.12 -0.41
N SER A 78 -5.04 -26.01 -1.01
CA SER A 78 -3.62 -25.75 -1.30
C SER A 78 -3.44 -24.59 -2.26
N ALA A 79 -4.26 -24.51 -3.32
CA ALA A 79 -4.21 -23.42 -4.27
C ALA A 79 -4.60 -22.07 -3.62
N MET A 80 -5.60 -22.09 -2.71
CA MET A 80 -6.05 -20.91 -2.00
C MET A 80 -5.00 -20.38 -1.01
N TYR A 81 -4.26 -21.26 -0.33
CA TYR A 81 -3.14 -20.84 0.53
C TYR A 81 -2.03 -20.18 -0.28
N ILE A 82 -1.66 -20.72 -1.43
CA ILE A 82 -0.65 -20.12 -2.32
C ILE A 82 -1.12 -18.73 -2.78
N LEU A 83 -2.38 -18.60 -3.19
CA LEU A 83 -2.96 -17.32 -3.59
C LEU A 83 -2.95 -16.32 -2.43
N ALA A 84 -3.30 -16.76 -1.22
CA ALA A 84 -3.31 -15.91 -0.03
C ALA A 84 -1.91 -15.41 0.36
N ASP A 85 -0.88 -16.22 0.18
CA ASP A 85 0.50 -15.79 0.42
C ASP A 85 0.97 -14.75 -0.60
N ASN A 86 0.53 -14.85 -1.86
CA ASN A 86 0.86 -13.88 -2.90
C ASN A 86 0.11 -12.54 -2.73
N LEU A 87 -1.18 -12.58 -2.33
CA LEU A 87 -2.03 -11.40 -2.20
C LEU A 87 -1.90 -10.69 -0.84
N GLY A 88 -1.35 -11.39 0.17
CA GLY A 88 -1.04 -10.81 1.47
C GLY A 88 -2.17 -10.89 2.49
N ILE A 89 -1.96 -10.17 3.62
CA ILE A 89 -2.76 -10.34 4.84
C ILE A 89 -4.26 -10.03 4.66
N VAL A 90 -4.59 -9.10 3.78
CA VAL A 90 -5.99 -8.69 3.53
C VAL A 90 -6.79 -9.83 2.89
N PHE A 91 -6.15 -10.61 2.04
CA PHE A 91 -6.80 -11.75 1.37
C PHE A 91 -6.85 -13.00 2.26
N LYS A 92 -5.96 -13.11 3.26
CA LYS A 92 -5.87 -14.31 4.12
C LYS A 92 -7.16 -14.61 4.87
N ASP A 93 -7.84 -13.60 5.38
CA ASP A 93 -9.13 -13.77 6.08
C ASP A 93 -10.20 -14.33 5.13
N PHE A 94 -10.30 -13.76 3.92
CA PHE A 94 -11.19 -14.31 2.88
C PHE A 94 -10.84 -15.75 2.52
N ALA A 95 -9.56 -16.04 2.31
CA ALA A 95 -9.08 -17.37 1.94
C ALA A 95 -9.44 -18.44 2.98
N GLN A 96 -9.24 -18.13 4.28
CA GLN A 96 -9.60 -19.04 5.36
C GLN A 96 -11.11 -19.33 5.39
N LYS A 97 -11.93 -18.29 5.25
CA LYS A 97 -13.38 -18.44 5.21
C LYS A 97 -13.84 -19.21 3.95
N ALA A 98 -13.18 -18.97 2.82
CA ALA A 98 -13.45 -19.66 1.57
C ALA A 98 -13.13 -21.16 1.64
N ILE A 99 -11.98 -21.52 2.24
CA ILE A 99 -11.59 -22.91 2.47
C ILE A 99 -12.62 -23.62 3.38
N TYR A 100 -12.99 -22.95 4.47
CA TYR A 100 -13.96 -23.48 5.42
C TYR A 100 -15.34 -23.69 4.77
N TYR A 101 -15.80 -22.71 3.99
CA TYR A 101 -17.06 -22.77 3.26
C TYR A 101 -17.10 -23.94 2.26
N GLU A 102 -16.02 -24.10 1.47
CA GLU A 102 -15.92 -25.18 0.47
C GLU A 102 -15.84 -26.56 1.14
N ALA A 103 -15.23 -26.67 2.32
CA ALA A 103 -15.12 -27.92 3.06
C ALA A 103 -16.46 -28.37 3.67
N ILE A 104 -17.30 -27.44 4.12
CA ILE A 104 -18.58 -27.75 4.77
C ILE A 104 -19.71 -27.88 3.75
N GLY A 105 -19.67 -27.10 2.66
CA GLY A 105 -20.68 -27.15 1.59
C GLY A 105 -22.07 -26.63 1.99
N ASP A 106 -22.19 -25.92 3.12
CA ASP A 106 -23.48 -25.42 3.60
C ASP A 106 -23.74 -24.00 3.05
N LYS A 107 -24.77 -23.90 2.20
CA LYS A 107 -25.17 -22.62 1.58
C LYS A 107 -25.65 -21.57 2.59
N ASN A 108 -26.03 -21.98 3.82
CA ASN A 108 -26.44 -21.04 4.88
C ASN A 108 -25.25 -20.28 5.49
N MET A 109 -24.02 -20.67 5.17
CA MET A 109 -22.82 -19.99 5.66
C MET A 109 -22.40 -18.77 4.83
N GLN A 110 -23.19 -18.35 3.86
CA GLN A 110 -22.90 -17.15 3.05
C GLN A 110 -22.74 -15.89 3.91
N ASP A 111 -23.40 -15.83 5.05
CA ASP A 111 -23.32 -14.73 6.01
C ASP A 111 -21.89 -14.51 6.56
N ILE A 112 -21.05 -15.56 6.57
CA ILE A 112 -19.64 -15.44 7.01
C ILE A 112 -18.85 -14.44 6.13
N PHE A 113 -19.24 -14.30 4.86
CA PHE A 113 -18.60 -13.41 3.92
C PHE A 113 -19.12 -11.97 4.01
N THR A 114 -20.32 -11.76 4.55
CA THR A 114 -20.92 -10.42 4.72
C THR A 114 -20.06 -9.57 5.66
N ASP A 115 -19.54 -10.17 6.72
CA ASP A 115 -18.61 -9.53 7.67
C ASP A 115 -17.32 -9.04 7.00
N ILE A 116 -16.83 -9.75 5.98
CA ILE A 116 -15.64 -9.33 5.22
C ILE A 116 -15.90 -8.04 4.45
N SER A 117 -17.03 -7.98 3.73
CA SER A 117 -17.41 -6.80 2.95
C SER A 117 -17.61 -5.59 3.85
N GLU A 118 -18.22 -5.77 5.03
CA GLU A 118 -18.38 -4.71 6.01
C GLU A 118 -17.04 -4.25 6.58
N THR A 119 -16.17 -5.17 6.95
CA THR A 119 -14.82 -4.88 7.42
C THR A 119 -14.00 -4.15 6.34
N ASN A 120 -14.06 -4.57 5.09
CA ASN A 120 -13.39 -3.90 3.98
C ASN A 120 -13.93 -2.48 3.78
N ARG A 121 -15.24 -2.29 3.89
CA ARG A 121 -15.88 -0.97 3.80
C ARG A 121 -15.44 -0.05 4.94
N LEU A 122 -15.41 -0.54 6.18
CA LEU A 122 -14.93 0.22 7.32
C LEU A 122 -13.45 0.60 7.18
N ARG A 123 -12.61 -0.32 6.72
CA ARG A 123 -11.18 -0.03 6.45
C ARG A 123 -11.01 1.07 5.40
N ARG A 124 -11.83 1.06 4.34
CA ARG A 124 -11.81 2.13 3.32
C ARG A 124 -12.27 3.46 3.90
N GLN A 125 -13.37 3.50 4.66
CA GLN A 125 -13.84 4.72 5.31
C GLN A 125 -12.78 5.32 6.23
N LEU A 126 -12.17 4.51 7.09
CA LEU A 126 -11.09 4.95 7.97
C LEU A 126 -9.87 5.47 7.20
N ARG A 127 -9.54 4.83 6.07
CA ARG A 127 -8.45 5.29 5.20
C ARG A 127 -8.77 6.63 4.57
N ASP A 128 -9.99 6.82 4.04
CA ASP A 128 -10.42 8.05 3.41
C ASP A 128 -10.53 9.20 4.42
N GLU A 129 -11.04 8.94 5.62
CA GLU A 129 -11.08 9.91 6.72
C GLU A 129 -9.66 10.31 7.14
N ASN A 130 -8.77 9.35 7.33
CA ASN A 130 -7.36 9.62 7.63
C ASN A 130 -6.69 10.39 6.49
N ALA A 131 -6.87 9.97 5.24
CA ALA A 131 -6.31 10.67 4.08
C ALA A 131 -6.77 12.13 4.02
N THR A 132 -8.05 12.39 4.30
CA THR A 132 -8.60 13.75 4.31
C THR A 132 -8.04 14.59 5.46
N GLN A 133 -7.95 14.03 6.67
CA GLN A 133 -7.37 14.72 7.82
C GLN A 133 -5.88 15.01 7.64
N PHE A 134 -5.13 14.05 7.08
CA PHE A 134 -3.69 14.22 6.86
C PHE A 134 -3.36 15.03 5.60
N ALA A 135 -4.25 15.14 4.61
CA ALA A 135 -4.00 15.93 3.39
C ALA A 135 -3.75 17.41 3.73
N GLY A 136 -4.52 17.99 4.64
CA GLY A 136 -4.32 19.36 5.12
C GLY A 136 -2.98 19.54 5.84
N LEU A 137 -2.63 18.60 6.72
CA LEU A 137 -1.37 18.63 7.46
C LEU A 137 -0.17 18.42 6.52
N LYS A 138 -0.28 17.51 5.55
CA LYS A 138 0.75 17.23 4.55
C LYS A 138 1.04 18.47 3.68
N THR A 139 -0.01 19.15 3.23
CA THR A 139 0.13 20.39 2.44
C THR A 139 0.76 21.50 3.25
N THR A 140 0.29 21.74 4.47
CA THR A 140 0.86 22.74 5.37
C THR A 140 2.34 22.45 5.67
N PHE A 141 2.68 21.19 5.92
CA PHE A 141 4.05 20.77 6.16
C PHE A 141 4.94 20.99 4.93
N LEU A 142 4.45 20.65 3.73
CA LEU A 142 5.18 20.78 2.48
C LEU A 142 5.47 22.27 2.16
N VAL A 143 4.47 23.14 2.36
CA VAL A 143 4.61 24.58 2.19
C VAL A 143 5.59 25.17 3.22
N SER A 144 5.44 24.81 4.49
CA SER A 144 6.35 25.26 5.56
C SER A 144 7.79 24.82 5.32
N THR A 145 7.99 23.56 4.94
CA THR A 145 9.34 23.03 4.62
C THR A 145 9.92 23.71 3.39
N GLY A 146 9.11 23.94 2.35
CA GLY A 146 9.50 24.67 1.16
C GLY A 146 9.96 26.11 1.48
N MET A 147 9.25 26.81 2.36
CA MET A 147 9.64 28.16 2.81
C MET A 147 10.98 28.14 3.57
N VAL A 148 11.19 27.18 4.45
CA VAL A 148 12.46 27.06 5.20
C VAL A 148 13.63 26.79 4.24
N VAL A 149 13.44 25.89 3.27
CA VAL A 149 14.48 25.60 2.26
C VAL A 149 14.75 26.83 1.38
N ALA A 150 13.70 27.51 0.93
CA ALA A 150 13.84 28.73 0.12
C ALA A 150 14.58 29.85 0.88
N TYR A 151 14.23 30.06 2.15
CA TYR A 151 14.92 31.01 3.02
C TYR A 151 16.39 30.64 3.23
N PHE A 152 16.68 29.37 3.42
CA PHE A 152 18.03 28.88 3.55
C PHE A 152 18.88 29.14 2.29
N ILE A 153 18.31 28.87 1.11
CA ILE A 153 18.96 29.17 -0.18
C ILE A 153 19.19 30.66 -0.33
N PHE A 154 18.20 31.48 0.04
CA PHE A 154 18.33 32.94 0.00
C PHE A 154 19.49 33.42 0.85
N LEU A 155 19.61 32.94 2.10
CA LEU A 155 20.74 33.28 2.98
C LEU A 155 22.09 32.85 2.38
N MET A 156 22.15 31.66 1.79
CA MET A 156 23.37 31.15 1.17
C MET A 156 23.83 32.00 -0.03
N VAL A 157 22.89 32.62 -0.74
CA VAL A 157 23.20 33.46 -1.91
C VAL A 157 23.56 34.87 -1.49
N THR A 158 22.85 35.43 -0.51
CA THR A 158 22.92 36.86 -0.17
C THR A 158 23.99 37.16 0.87
N ASP A 159 24.23 36.25 1.81
CA ASP A 159 25.15 36.46 2.93
C ASP A 159 26.40 35.57 2.86
N SER A 160 27.56 36.23 2.64
CA SER A 160 28.85 35.53 2.57
C SER A 160 29.26 34.88 3.88
N PHE A 161 28.85 35.43 5.03
CA PHE A 161 29.12 34.86 6.34
C PHE A 161 28.35 33.56 6.56
N SER A 162 27.06 33.55 6.24
CA SER A 162 26.23 32.34 6.31
C SER A 162 26.78 31.25 5.41
N ARG A 163 27.21 31.59 4.19
CA ARG A 163 27.83 30.62 3.26
C ARG A 163 29.09 30.02 3.85
N TYR A 164 29.98 30.82 4.41
CA TYR A 164 31.21 30.35 5.05
C TYR A 164 30.90 29.47 6.24
N PHE A 165 29.94 29.88 7.11
CA PHE A 165 29.56 29.13 8.30
C PHE A 165 29.01 27.73 7.97
N PHE A 166 28.06 27.65 7.08
CA PHE A 166 27.42 26.35 6.77
C PHE A 166 28.29 25.41 5.92
N LEU A 167 29.16 25.94 5.06
CA LEU A 167 29.99 25.11 4.18
C LEU A 167 31.36 24.75 4.76
N GLN A 168 31.95 25.63 5.58
CA GLN A 168 33.31 25.43 6.08
C GLN A 168 33.38 25.13 7.58
N SER A 169 32.50 25.67 8.41
CA SER A 169 32.46 25.37 9.83
C SER A 169 31.94 23.94 10.11
N THR A 170 32.62 23.25 11.04
CA THR A 170 32.17 21.92 11.51
C THR A 170 30.79 21.99 12.13
N ILE A 171 30.49 23.02 12.90
CA ILE A 171 29.18 23.23 13.54
C ILE A 171 28.10 23.46 12.49
N GLY A 172 28.34 24.27 11.46
CA GLY A 172 27.41 24.51 10.37
C GLY A 172 27.08 23.25 9.60
N LYS A 173 28.06 22.39 9.33
CA LYS A 173 27.83 21.07 8.68
C LYS A 173 26.97 20.14 9.51
N ILE A 174 27.17 20.13 10.83
CA ILE A 174 26.34 19.30 11.75
C ILE A 174 24.90 19.79 11.73
N ILE A 175 24.66 21.09 11.79
CA ILE A 175 23.32 21.69 11.72
C ILE A 175 22.65 21.33 10.38
N LEU A 176 23.37 21.40 9.28
CA LEU A 176 22.88 21.10 7.95
C LEU A 176 22.45 19.62 7.83
N ILE A 177 23.28 18.70 8.34
CA ILE A 177 22.96 17.27 8.41
C ILE A 177 21.72 17.03 9.28
N PHE A 178 21.63 17.70 10.43
CA PHE A 178 20.47 17.56 11.32
C PHE A 178 19.19 18.08 10.67
N MET A 179 19.21 19.21 9.97
CA MET A 179 18.06 19.72 9.20
C MET A 179 17.61 18.71 8.14
N ILE A 180 18.53 18.10 7.40
CA ILE A 180 18.21 17.09 6.39
C ILE A 180 17.56 15.89 7.06
N LEU A 181 18.08 15.39 8.19
CA LEU A 181 17.52 14.27 8.91
C LEU A 181 16.11 14.52 9.46
N VAL A 182 15.85 15.74 9.94
CA VAL A 182 14.52 16.14 10.44
C VAL A 182 13.49 16.17 9.30
N ILE A 183 13.88 16.68 8.13
CA ILE A 183 13.02 16.71 6.95
C ILE A 183 12.73 15.28 6.48
N ASP A 184 13.73 14.40 6.44
CA ASP A 184 13.58 13.00 6.05
C ASP A 184 12.66 12.22 6.99
N ARG A 185 12.86 12.34 8.30
CA ARG A 185 12.08 11.60 9.29
C ARG A 185 10.57 11.93 9.25
N LYS A 186 10.20 13.15 8.88
CA LYS A 186 8.80 13.58 8.76
C LYS A 186 8.17 13.27 7.41
N SER A 187 8.94 12.92 6.38
CA SER A 187 8.40 12.50 5.07
C SER A 187 7.93 11.03 5.03
N VAL A 188 8.20 10.27 6.12
CA VAL A 188 7.91 8.81 6.23
C VAL A 188 6.67 8.53 7.11
N VAL A 189 6.03 9.55 7.67
CA VAL A 189 4.74 9.47 8.37
C VAL A 189 3.66 10.09 7.47
#